data_14ee589741806a1592aa1fed9155b2b8
#
_entry.id   14ee589741806a1592aa1fed9155b2b8
#
_cell.length_a   1.000
_cell.length_b   1.000
_cell.length_c   1.000
_cell.angle_alpha   90.00
_cell.angle_beta   90.00
_cell.angle_gamma   90.00
#
_symmetry.space_group_name_H-M   'P 1'
#
loop_
_entity.id
_entity.type
_entity.pdbx_description
1 polymer ?
#
loop_
_entity_poly.entity_id
_entity_poly.type
_entity_poly.pdbx_seq_one_letter_code
_entity_poly.pdbx_strand_id
1 'polypeptide(L)'
;MQLTDQNFLSQSLTTLNLAKNKIGNLGAQHLADALQHNTVALTGLDLSGNRIGQVGAEYLADAIQHNTTIITLDLSGNQISHVGTQYLADALQHNMTLTTVKFGNNPIGEDGAQYLANALQHNTTLTSLDLSSCRIGQDGAQYLANTLQHNTTLITLNLRDNRIGDTGAQYLVDALQRNTVILNSLLSIS
;
A
#
# COMPACT_ATOMS: atom_id res chain seq x y z
N MET A 1 17.80 -49.12 -13.15
CA MET A 1 16.89 -48.46 -12.18
C MET A 1 17.25 -47.01 -12.18
N GLN A 2 16.63 -46.24 -13.09
CA GLN A 2 16.88 -44.78 -13.20
C GLN A 2 15.94 -44.09 -12.20
N LEU A 3 16.53 -43.52 -11.18
CA LEU A 3 15.83 -42.59 -10.29
C LEU A 3 15.61 -41.29 -11.08
N THR A 4 14.41 -41.11 -11.57
CA THR A 4 13.98 -39.81 -12.13
C THR A 4 13.76 -38.87 -10.96
N ASP A 5 14.81 -38.12 -10.63
CA ASP A 5 14.75 -36.97 -9.71
C ASP A 5 13.96 -35.80 -10.36
N GLN A 6 12.66 -35.96 -10.46
CA GLN A 6 11.76 -34.89 -10.93
C GLN A 6 10.80 -34.39 -9.85
N ASN A 7 11.21 -34.40 -8.58
CA ASN A 7 10.39 -33.88 -7.50
C ASN A 7 11.17 -32.98 -6.52
N PHE A 8 12.21 -32.32 -6.94
CA PHE A 8 12.56 -31.05 -6.30
C PHE A 8 11.61 -29.98 -6.86
N LEU A 9 10.39 -29.93 -6.33
CA LEU A 9 9.64 -28.69 -6.33
C LEU A 9 10.57 -27.65 -5.71
N SER A 10 11.17 -26.81 -6.53
CA SER A 10 11.95 -25.67 -6.07
C SER A 10 11.02 -24.86 -5.17
N GLN A 11 11.16 -25.01 -3.87
CA GLN A 11 10.48 -24.16 -2.92
C GLN A 11 11.09 -22.78 -3.11
N SER A 12 10.47 -21.97 -3.98
CA SER A 12 10.87 -20.59 -4.17
C SER A 12 10.42 -19.79 -2.95
N LEU A 13 11.27 -18.88 -2.49
CA LEU A 13 10.94 -17.94 -1.42
C LEU A 13 9.71 -17.14 -1.85
N THR A 14 8.61 -17.27 -1.13
CA THR A 14 7.37 -16.51 -1.42
C THR A 14 7.21 -15.28 -0.56
N THR A 15 7.90 -15.21 0.59
CA THR A 15 7.81 -14.08 1.51
C THR A 15 9.21 -13.71 2.01
N LEU A 16 9.57 -12.43 1.87
CA LEU A 16 10.83 -11.89 2.37
C LEU A 16 10.53 -10.86 3.46
N ASN A 17 10.97 -11.16 4.68
CA ASN A 17 10.87 -10.23 5.80
C ASN A 17 12.24 -9.61 6.08
N LEU A 18 12.35 -8.31 5.84
CA LEU A 18 13.52 -7.47 6.11
C LEU A 18 13.21 -6.36 7.13
N ALA A 19 12.21 -6.55 7.98
CA ALA A 19 11.81 -5.57 8.98
C ALA A 19 12.95 -5.22 9.94
N LYS A 20 13.03 -3.93 10.33
CA LYS A 20 13.96 -3.42 11.37
C LYS A 20 15.46 -3.63 11.09
N ASN A 21 15.89 -3.57 9.83
CA ASN A 21 17.26 -3.80 9.40
C ASN A 21 18.06 -2.52 9.09
N LYS A 22 17.52 -1.34 9.40
CA LYS A 22 18.18 -0.05 9.10
C LYS A 22 18.45 0.17 7.60
N ILE A 23 17.67 -0.47 6.75
CA ILE A 23 17.74 -0.30 5.29
C ILE A 23 17.38 1.15 4.96
N GLY A 24 18.33 1.86 4.34
CA GLY A 24 18.12 3.22 3.86
C GLY A 24 17.79 3.24 2.36
N ASN A 25 17.90 4.44 1.76
CA ASN A 25 17.55 4.64 0.36
C ASN A 25 18.37 3.77 -0.60
N LEU A 26 19.68 3.62 -0.33
CA LEU A 26 20.55 2.77 -1.16
C LEU A 26 20.17 1.29 -1.08
N GLY A 27 19.83 0.80 0.12
CA GLY A 27 19.34 -0.58 0.27
C GLY A 27 18.00 -0.80 -0.42
N ALA A 28 17.12 0.21 -0.40
CA ALA A 28 15.85 0.20 -1.13
C ALA A 28 16.09 0.17 -2.66
N GLN A 29 17.09 0.90 -3.17
CA GLN A 29 17.49 0.84 -4.56
C GLN A 29 17.93 -0.57 -4.97
N HIS A 30 18.83 -1.21 -4.22
CA HIS A 30 19.27 -2.57 -4.53
C HIS A 30 18.12 -3.58 -4.52
N LEU A 31 17.16 -3.41 -3.60
CA LEU A 31 15.96 -4.25 -3.56
C LEU A 31 15.07 -4.00 -4.79
N ALA A 32 14.90 -2.74 -5.19
CA ALA A 32 14.13 -2.38 -6.38
C ALA A 32 14.75 -2.98 -7.65
N ASP A 33 16.08 -2.86 -7.82
CA ASP A 33 16.81 -3.47 -8.92
C ASP A 33 16.61 -5.00 -8.95
N ALA A 34 16.67 -5.64 -7.78
CA ALA A 34 16.43 -7.08 -7.68
C ALA A 34 14.98 -7.46 -8.03
N LEU A 35 13.99 -6.67 -7.63
CA LEU A 35 12.57 -6.93 -7.93
C LEU A 35 12.24 -6.78 -9.41
N GLN A 36 12.88 -5.87 -10.13
CA GLN A 36 12.68 -5.70 -11.58
C GLN A 36 13.20 -6.90 -12.39
N HIS A 37 14.24 -7.59 -11.89
CA HIS A 37 14.86 -8.72 -12.57
C HIS A 37 14.45 -10.07 -11.98
N ASN A 38 13.60 -10.09 -10.98
CA ASN A 38 13.28 -11.29 -10.22
C ASN A 38 12.23 -12.14 -10.94
N THR A 39 12.60 -13.39 -11.22
CA THR A 39 11.71 -14.43 -11.73
C THR A 39 11.10 -15.30 -10.62
N VAL A 40 11.45 -15.04 -9.35
CA VAL A 40 10.92 -15.78 -8.20
C VAL A 40 9.54 -15.23 -7.82
N ALA A 41 8.61 -16.10 -7.52
CA ALA A 41 7.24 -15.73 -7.15
C ALA A 41 7.16 -15.14 -5.72
N LEU A 42 7.86 -14.03 -5.46
CA LEU A 42 7.78 -13.33 -4.19
C LEU A 42 6.42 -12.62 -4.09
N THR A 43 5.56 -13.09 -3.19
CA THR A 43 4.21 -12.56 -2.98
C THR A 43 4.12 -11.59 -1.80
N GLY A 44 5.06 -11.67 -0.86
CA GLY A 44 5.09 -10.79 0.31
C GLY A 44 6.46 -10.17 0.55
N LEU A 45 6.49 -8.84 0.75
CA LEU A 45 7.69 -8.09 1.09
C LEU A 45 7.43 -7.21 2.32
N ASP A 46 8.17 -7.47 3.40
CA ASP A 46 8.13 -6.67 4.62
C ASP A 46 9.42 -5.85 4.76
N LEU A 47 9.30 -4.54 4.61
CA LEU A 47 10.36 -3.53 4.77
C LEU A 47 10.07 -2.62 5.97
N SER A 48 9.23 -3.02 6.89
CA SER A 48 8.82 -2.19 8.02
C SER A 48 9.96 -1.86 8.98
N GLY A 49 9.88 -0.71 9.64
CA GLY A 49 10.85 -0.30 10.66
C GLY A 49 12.27 -0.07 10.12
N ASN A 50 12.40 0.35 8.88
CA ASN A 50 13.67 0.69 8.23
C ASN A 50 13.88 2.22 8.18
N ARG A 51 14.76 2.71 7.34
CA ARG A 51 15.10 4.13 7.16
C ARG A 51 14.88 4.60 5.73
N ILE A 52 13.87 4.02 5.08
CA ILE A 52 13.53 4.31 3.69
C ILE A 52 12.85 5.69 3.67
N GLY A 53 13.49 6.63 2.98
CA GLY A 53 12.97 7.98 2.77
C GLY A 53 12.40 8.16 1.38
N GLN A 54 12.26 9.43 0.97
CA GLN A 54 11.71 9.83 -0.32
C GLN A 54 12.39 9.12 -1.51
N VAL A 55 13.73 9.15 -1.56
CA VAL A 55 14.51 8.58 -2.68
C VAL A 55 14.38 7.05 -2.72
N GLY A 56 14.39 6.39 -1.57
CA GLY A 56 14.17 4.93 -1.51
C GLY A 56 12.75 4.53 -1.93
N ALA A 57 11.76 5.37 -1.60
CA ALA A 57 10.37 5.18 -2.03
C ALA A 57 10.22 5.34 -3.55
N GLU A 58 10.94 6.27 -4.18
CA GLU A 58 10.99 6.45 -5.63
C GLU A 58 11.47 5.18 -6.35
N TYR A 59 12.63 4.61 -5.93
CA TYR A 59 13.13 3.36 -6.50
C TYR A 59 12.15 2.18 -6.32
N LEU A 60 11.57 2.05 -5.12
CA LEU A 60 10.59 0.99 -4.87
C LEU A 60 9.34 1.18 -5.72
N ALA A 61 8.89 2.41 -5.93
CA ALA A 61 7.73 2.72 -6.76
C ALA A 61 7.95 2.27 -8.21
N ASP A 62 9.11 2.58 -8.79
CA ASP A 62 9.47 2.16 -10.15
C ASP A 62 9.45 0.62 -10.30
N ALA A 63 10.03 -0.09 -9.33
CA ALA A 63 10.00 -1.55 -9.32
C ALA A 63 8.59 -2.13 -9.15
N ILE A 64 7.78 -1.56 -8.23
CA ILE A 64 6.43 -2.03 -7.90
C ILE A 64 5.47 -1.78 -9.05
N GLN A 65 5.60 -0.67 -9.78
CA GLN A 65 4.72 -0.33 -10.91
C GLN A 65 4.62 -1.48 -11.92
N HIS A 66 5.72 -2.18 -12.16
CA HIS A 66 5.82 -3.25 -13.16
C HIS A 66 5.85 -4.66 -12.54
N ASN A 67 5.88 -4.76 -11.21
CA ASN A 67 5.92 -6.05 -10.53
C ASN A 67 4.55 -6.73 -10.57
N THR A 68 4.53 -7.99 -10.97
CA THR A 68 3.31 -8.80 -11.15
C THR A 68 3.22 -9.96 -10.15
N THR A 69 4.01 -9.97 -9.09
CA THR A 69 4.07 -11.09 -8.13
C THR A 69 3.77 -10.66 -6.70
N ILE A 70 4.18 -9.44 -6.29
CA ILE A 70 3.98 -8.97 -4.91
C ILE A 70 2.50 -8.65 -4.69
N ILE A 71 1.92 -9.32 -3.71
CA ILE A 71 0.53 -9.16 -3.26
C ILE A 71 0.47 -8.27 -2.02
N THR A 72 1.46 -8.40 -1.11
CA THR A 72 1.53 -7.67 0.15
C THR A 72 2.85 -6.92 0.28
N LEU A 73 2.77 -5.62 0.55
CA LEU A 73 3.92 -4.75 0.80
C LEU A 73 3.75 -4.02 2.13
N ASP A 74 4.71 -4.20 3.04
CA ASP A 74 4.75 -3.47 4.31
C ASP A 74 5.91 -2.48 4.32
N LEU A 75 5.58 -1.18 4.33
CA LEU A 75 6.50 -0.03 4.42
C LEU A 75 6.34 0.73 5.74
N SER A 76 5.65 0.17 6.72
CA SER A 76 5.35 0.84 7.99
C SER A 76 6.63 1.23 8.74
N GLY A 77 6.59 2.34 9.49
CA GLY A 77 7.71 2.74 10.36
C GLY A 77 8.97 3.15 9.59
N ASN A 78 8.81 3.78 8.44
CA ASN A 78 9.88 4.35 7.63
C ASN A 78 9.88 5.89 7.70
N GLN A 79 10.57 6.55 6.78
CA GLN A 79 10.69 8.01 6.67
C GLN A 79 10.09 8.52 5.36
N ILE A 80 9.02 7.87 4.89
CA ILE A 80 8.35 8.19 3.63
C ILE A 80 7.48 9.42 3.85
N SER A 81 7.89 10.54 3.25
CA SER A 81 7.14 11.81 3.26
C SER A 81 6.06 11.85 2.17
N HIS A 82 5.30 12.96 2.09
CA HIS A 82 4.35 13.19 0.99
C HIS A 82 4.97 13.00 -0.39
N VAL A 83 6.22 13.45 -0.61
CA VAL A 83 6.90 13.28 -1.92
C VAL A 83 7.19 11.81 -2.22
N GLY A 84 7.69 11.03 -1.24
CA GLY A 84 7.89 9.60 -1.41
C GLY A 84 6.55 8.87 -1.63
N THR A 85 5.49 9.35 -0.96
CA THR A 85 4.13 8.82 -1.13
C THR A 85 3.56 9.12 -2.51
N GLN A 86 3.88 10.27 -3.12
CA GLN A 86 3.50 10.58 -4.50
C GLN A 86 3.98 9.50 -5.47
N TYR A 87 5.28 9.17 -5.46
CA TYR A 87 5.82 8.12 -6.33
C TYR A 87 5.13 6.76 -6.12
N LEU A 88 4.92 6.37 -4.85
CA LEU A 88 4.25 5.11 -4.54
C LEU A 88 2.77 5.12 -4.95
N ALA A 89 2.09 6.25 -4.84
CA ALA A 89 0.72 6.42 -5.30
C ALA A 89 0.61 6.30 -6.83
N ASP A 90 1.53 6.93 -7.57
CA ASP A 90 1.61 6.82 -9.02
C ASP A 90 1.85 5.36 -9.45
N ALA A 91 2.72 4.63 -8.74
CA ALA A 91 2.93 3.21 -8.98
C ALA A 91 1.68 2.37 -8.67
N LEU A 92 1.00 2.63 -7.55
CA LEU A 92 -0.23 1.93 -7.16
C LEU A 92 -1.36 2.14 -8.16
N GLN A 93 -1.44 3.31 -8.80
CA GLN A 93 -2.45 3.57 -9.84
C GLN A 93 -2.36 2.57 -11.00
N HIS A 94 -1.17 2.08 -11.33
CA HIS A 94 -0.91 1.19 -12.45
C HIS A 94 -0.67 -0.27 -12.05
N ASN A 95 -0.35 -0.52 -10.77
CA ASN A 95 -0.10 -1.89 -10.29
C ASN A 95 -1.41 -2.67 -10.15
N MET A 96 -1.45 -3.87 -10.74
CA MET A 96 -2.62 -4.73 -10.80
C MET A 96 -2.48 -6.00 -9.96
N THR A 97 -1.54 -6.04 -9.01
CA THR A 97 -1.25 -7.24 -8.18
C THR A 97 -1.31 -6.98 -6.69
N LEU A 98 -0.90 -5.80 -6.23
CA LEU A 98 -0.94 -5.45 -4.82
C LEU A 98 -2.38 -5.37 -4.32
N THR A 99 -2.69 -6.20 -3.32
CA THR A 99 -3.96 -6.17 -2.61
C THR A 99 -3.85 -5.57 -1.22
N THR A 100 -2.65 -5.59 -0.64
CA THR A 100 -2.40 -5.08 0.72
C THR A 100 -1.16 -4.21 0.74
N VAL A 101 -1.30 -2.95 1.16
CA VAL A 101 -0.19 -2.03 1.38
C VAL A 101 -0.30 -1.41 2.77
N LYS A 102 0.82 -1.37 3.48
CA LYS A 102 0.91 -0.75 4.80
C LYS A 102 1.95 0.37 4.79
N PHE A 103 1.50 1.55 5.18
CA PHE A 103 2.30 2.76 5.33
C PHE A 103 2.38 3.25 6.78
N GLY A 104 1.76 2.58 7.73
CA GLY A 104 1.63 3.06 9.10
C GLY A 104 2.93 3.64 9.68
N ASN A 105 2.85 4.68 10.50
CA ASN A 105 4.01 5.35 11.09
C ASN A 105 5.01 5.94 10.06
N ASN A 106 4.52 6.61 9.02
CA ASN A 106 5.29 7.40 8.07
C ASN A 106 4.80 8.86 8.07
N PRO A 107 5.67 9.86 7.82
CA PRO A 107 5.25 11.28 7.79
C PRO A 107 4.59 11.65 6.44
N ILE A 108 3.52 10.96 6.07
CA ILE A 108 2.81 11.10 4.78
C ILE A 108 2.15 12.48 4.66
N GLY A 109 1.41 12.90 5.71
CA GLY A 109 0.70 14.17 5.74
C GLY A 109 -0.55 14.23 4.86
N GLU A 110 -1.14 15.41 4.80
CA GLU A 110 -2.37 15.70 4.04
C GLU A 110 -2.15 15.55 2.54
N ASP A 111 -1.03 16.12 2.02
CA ASP A 111 -0.68 16.02 0.60
C ASP A 111 -0.48 14.58 0.15
N GLY A 112 0.21 13.76 0.98
CA GLY A 112 0.38 12.33 0.67
C GLY A 112 -0.93 11.57 0.66
N ALA A 113 -1.87 11.93 1.55
CA ALA A 113 -3.22 11.38 1.54
C ALA A 113 -3.98 11.75 0.27
N GLN A 114 -3.79 12.98 -0.25
CA GLN A 114 -4.35 13.41 -1.52
C GLN A 114 -3.83 12.57 -2.70
N TYR A 115 -2.51 12.32 -2.76
CA TYR A 115 -1.94 11.46 -3.81
C TYR A 115 -2.49 10.04 -3.75
N LEU A 116 -2.57 9.46 -2.55
CA LEU A 116 -3.16 8.13 -2.37
C LEU A 116 -4.64 8.08 -2.74
N ALA A 117 -5.40 9.12 -2.37
CA ALA A 117 -6.79 9.26 -2.76
C ALA A 117 -6.97 9.26 -4.29
N ASN A 118 -6.13 10.02 -5.00
CA ASN A 118 -6.14 10.06 -6.46
C ASN A 118 -5.81 8.68 -7.08
N ALA A 119 -4.80 7.99 -6.56
CA ALA A 119 -4.44 6.65 -7.01
C ALA A 119 -5.59 5.65 -6.83
N LEU A 120 -6.26 5.69 -5.67
CA LEU A 120 -7.40 4.81 -5.35
C LEU A 120 -8.63 5.04 -6.23
N GLN A 121 -8.75 6.18 -6.93
CA GLN A 121 -9.82 6.38 -7.92
C GLN A 121 -9.68 5.45 -9.12
N HIS A 122 -8.48 5.03 -9.44
CA HIS A 122 -8.15 4.24 -10.62
C HIS A 122 -7.70 2.81 -10.29
N ASN A 123 -7.16 2.60 -9.08
CA ASN A 123 -6.73 1.28 -8.64
C ASN A 123 -7.93 0.38 -8.33
N THR A 124 -7.95 -0.80 -8.95
CA THR A 124 -9.02 -1.81 -8.84
C THR A 124 -8.57 -3.10 -8.18
N THR A 125 -7.42 -3.13 -7.52
CA THR A 125 -6.86 -4.34 -6.91
C THR A 125 -6.60 -4.21 -5.41
N LEU A 126 -6.34 -3.00 -4.92
CA LEU A 126 -6.02 -2.77 -3.51
C LEU A 126 -7.27 -2.91 -2.64
N THR A 127 -7.26 -3.94 -1.77
CA THR A 127 -8.36 -4.22 -0.85
C THR A 127 -8.07 -3.78 0.59
N SER A 128 -6.80 -3.60 0.95
CA SER A 128 -6.40 -3.22 2.30
C SER A 128 -5.29 -2.17 2.28
N LEU A 129 -5.54 -1.04 2.94
CA LEU A 129 -4.61 0.08 3.09
C LEU A 129 -4.47 0.48 4.55
N ASP A 130 -3.25 0.43 5.09
CA ASP A 130 -2.95 0.93 6.43
C ASP A 130 -2.21 2.28 6.36
N LEU A 131 -2.85 3.31 6.90
CA LEU A 131 -2.35 4.68 7.03
C LEU A 131 -2.32 5.11 8.50
N SER A 132 -2.20 4.19 9.45
CA SER A 132 -2.16 4.52 10.87
C SER A 132 -0.96 5.40 11.21
N SER A 133 -1.16 6.42 12.06
CA SER A 133 -0.09 7.34 12.51
C SER A 133 0.65 8.05 11.36
N CYS A 134 -0.04 8.44 10.30
CA CYS A 134 0.52 9.03 9.08
C CYS A 134 0.34 10.56 8.98
N ARG A 135 -0.20 11.21 10.01
CA ARG A 135 -0.44 12.68 10.05
C ARG A 135 -1.40 13.16 8.95
N ILE A 136 -2.42 12.36 8.65
CA ILE A 136 -3.37 12.62 7.56
C ILE A 136 -4.16 13.92 7.77
N GLY A 137 -4.50 14.25 9.03
CA GLY A 137 -5.28 15.45 9.33
C GLY A 137 -6.71 15.42 8.82
N GLN A 138 -7.41 16.55 9.00
CA GLN A 138 -8.78 16.73 8.56
C GLN A 138 -8.89 16.75 7.03
N ASP A 139 -8.01 17.50 6.36
CA ASP A 139 -8.06 17.70 4.91
C ASP A 139 -7.69 16.42 4.17
N GLY A 140 -6.68 15.66 4.67
CA GLY A 140 -6.36 14.35 4.14
C GLY A 140 -7.52 13.35 4.27
N ALA A 141 -8.26 13.40 5.39
CA ALA A 141 -9.46 12.60 5.57
C ALA A 141 -10.56 12.98 4.57
N GLN A 142 -10.70 14.27 4.23
CA GLN A 142 -11.65 14.72 3.20
C GLN A 142 -11.29 14.17 1.81
N TYR A 143 -10.00 14.20 1.41
CA TYR A 143 -9.57 13.63 0.13
C TYR A 143 -9.88 12.12 0.05
N LEU A 144 -9.56 11.37 1.10
CA LEU A 144 -9.86 9.95 1.17
C LEU A 144 -11.38 9.69 1.15
N ALA A 145 -12.17 10.46 1.89
CA ALA A 145 -13.62 10.36 1.91
C ALA A 145 -14.23 10.57 0.50
N ASN A 146 -13.78 11.57 -0.23
CA ASN A 146 -14.26 11.84 -1.59
C ASN A 146 -14.01 10.64 -2.52
N THR A 147 -12.85 9.98 -2.39
CA THR A 147 -12.53 8.78 -3.16
C THR A 147 -13.37 7.58 -2.72
N LEU A 148 -13.54 7.38 -1.43
CA LEU A 148 -14.31 6.25 -0.89
C LEU A 148 -15.79 6.23 -1.32
N GLN A 149 -16.38 7.38 -1.69
CA GLN A 149 -17.73 7.42 -2.23
C GLN A 149 -17.89 6.58 -3.50
N HIS A 150 -16.82 6.43 -4.28
CA HIS A 150 -16.83 5.79 -5.59
C HIS A 150 -15.94 4.54 -5.67
N ASN A 151 -14.96 4.40 -4.77
CA ASN A 151 -14.09 3.22 -4.74
C ASN A 151 -14.87 2.01 -4.24
N THR A 152 -14.87 0.95 -5.02
CA THR A 152 -15.61 -0.29 -4.75
C THR A 152 -14.70 -1.47 -4.42
N THR A 153 -13.39 -1.23 -4.36
CA THR A 153 -12.38 -2.27 -4.21
C THR A 153 -11.83 -2.32 -2.79
N LEU A 154 -11.62 -1.16 -2.17
CA LEU A 154 -11.03 -1.09 -0.84
C LEU A 154 -12.02 -1.60 0.22
N ILE A 155 -11.62 -2.63 0.96
CA ILE A 155 -12.41 -3.28 2.01
C ILE A 155 -11.97 -2.79 3.39
N THR A 156 -10.66 -2.58 3.56
CA THR A 156 -10.08 -2.18 4.85
C THR A 156 -9.25 -0.91 4.69
N LEU A 157 -9.59 0.13 5.43
CA LEU A 157 -8.81 1.36 5.57
C LEU A 157 -8.56 1.62 7.04
N ASN A 158 -7.29 1.61 7.46
CA ASN A 158 -6.89 1.94 8.82
C ASN A 158 -6.37 3.38 8.88
N LEU A 159 -7.08 4.25 9.60
CA LEU A 159 -6.76 5.67 9.80
C LEU A 159 -6.47 6.00 11.28
N ARG A 160 -6.15 5.00 12.10
CA ARG A 160 -5.86 5.19 13.52
C ARG A 160 -4.76 6.26 13.73
N ASP A 161 -4.88 7.09 14.79
CA ASP A 161 -3.87 8.07 15.21
C ASP A 161 -3.48 9.11 14.13
N ASN A 162 -4.44 9.67 13.41
CA ASN A 162 -4.21 10.62 12.31
C ASN A 162 -4.69 12.05 12.54
N ARG A 163 -5.18 12.39 13.72
CA ARG A 163 -5.68 13.73 14.08
C ARG A 163 -6.79 14.23 13.13
N ILE A 164 -7.68 13.33 12.73
CA ILE A 164 -8.74 13.60 11.76
C ILE A 164 -9.77 14.61 12.30
N GLY A 165 -10.03 14.58 13.60
CA GLY A 165 -11.02 15.46 14.25
C GLY A 165 -12.46 15.13 13.86
N ASP A 166 -13.40 15.89 14.43
CA ASP A 166 -14.83 15.66 14.22
C ASP A 166 -15.25 15.90 12.77
N THR A 167 -14.74 16.96 12.15
CA THR A 167 -15.06 17.31 10.76
C THR A 167 -14.55 16.25 9.78
N GLY A 168 -13.32 15.77 9.96
CA GLY A 168 -12.77 14.69 9.11
C GLY A 168 -13.53 13.39 9.30
N ALA A 169 -13.95 13.09 10.54
CA ALA A 169 -14.80 11.94 10.81
C ALA A 169 -16.16 12.06 10.10
N GLN A 170 -16.76 13.27 10.08
CA GLN A 170 -18.02 13.51 9.37
C GLN A 170 -17.89 13.26 7.87
N TYR A 171 -16.80 13.74 7.22
CA TYR A 171 -16.55 13.45 5.80
C TYR A 171 -16.50 11.94 5.51
N LEU A 172 -15.84 11.17 6.36
CA LEU A 172 -15.75 9.71 6.20
C LEU A 172 -17.11 9.03 6.37
N VAL A 173 -17.91 9.44 7.35
CA VAL A 173 -19.27 8.92 7.56
C VAL A 173 -20.17 9.23 6.36
N ASP A 174 -20.14 10.46 5.87
CA ASP A 174 -20.94 10.87 4.70
C ASP A 174 -20.53 10.05 3.44
N ALA A 175 -19.24 9.78 3.28
CA ALA A 175 -18.74 8.96 2.18
C ALA A 175 -19.25 7.51 2.26
N LEU A 176 -19.20 6.90 3.45
CA LEU A 176 -19.70 5.54 3.67
C LEU A 176 -21.21 5.42 3.42
N GLN A 177 -21.98 6.44 3.76
CA GLN A 177 -23.43 6.47 3.49
C GLN A 177 -23.75 6.56 1.99
N ARG A 178 -22.86 7.16 1.19
CA ARG A 178 -23.02 7.30 -0.26
C ARG A 178 -22.45 6.15 -1.06
N ASN A 179 -21.56 5.37 -0.46
CA ASN A 179 -20.98 4.20 -1.13
C ASN A 179 -22.02 3.08 -1.24
N THR A 180 -22.65 3.00 -2.41
CA THR A 180 -23.76 2.08 -2.69
C THR A 180 -23.37 0.60 -2.64
N VAL A 181 -22.10 0.25 -2.77
CA VAL A 181 -21.62 -1.13 -2.68
C VAL A 181 -21.68 -1.64 -1.24
N ILE A 182 -21.33 -0.82 -0.28
CA ILE A 182 -21.46 -1.14 1.15
C ILE A 182 -22.95 -1.24 1.54
N LEU A 183 -23.80 -0.33 1.07
CA LEU A 183 -25.25 -0.37 1.30
C LEU A 183 -25.89 -1.64 0.73
N ASN A 184 -25.55 -2.06 -0.48
CA ASN A 184 -26.10 -3.26 -1.11
C ASN A 184 -25.64 -4.54 -0.41
N SER A 185 -24.42 -4.59 0.13
CA SER A 185 -23.97 -5.74 0.93
C SER A 185 -24.69 -5.85 2.26
N LEU A 186 -25.10 -4.75 2.88
CA LEU A 186 -25.88 -4.73 4.11
C LEU A 186 -27.35 -5.10 3.86
N LEU A 187 -27.93 -4.70 2.73
CA LEU A 187 -29.32 -5.02 2.35
C LEU A 187 -29.50 -6.47 1.87
N SER A 188 -28.45 -7.14 1.43
CA SER A 188 -28.49 -8.55 1.03
C SER A 188 -28.41 -9.54 2.20
N ILE A 189 -28.26 -9.06 3.44
CA ILE A 189 -28.22 -9.87 4.67
C ILE A 189 -29.56 -9.82 5.43
N SER A 190 -30.50 -9.02 4.97
CA SER A 190 -31.90 -8.98 5.47
C SER A 190 -32.81 -9.78 4.54
#